data_88fba17c3ba93d8a5e94972c18b79e15
#
_entry.id   88fba17c3ba93d8a5e94972c18b79e15
#
_cell.length_a   1.000
_cell.length_b   1.000
_cell.length_c   1.000
_cell.angle_alpha   90.00
_cell.angle_beta   90.00
_cell.angle_gamma   90.00
#
_symmetry.space_group_name_H-M   'P 1'
#
loop_
_entity.id
_entity.type
_entity.pdbx_description
1 polymer ?
#
loop_
_entity_poly.entity_id
_entity_poly.type
_entity_poly.pdbx_seq_one_letter_code
_entity_poly.pdbx_strand_id
1 'polypeptide(L)'
;TQHARTKTGWQEITVTLENRASENSALAYARGPEQENPFSAVQAALLPDAAPDEIIEASLVREHVMQDLCGHLCRAGGAALIIDYGYARGAAGDSFQAMKHHEFVDPLACPGEADLTAHVNFAVLSQLAVETGLQAHPITQQGEFLRGLGLDQRAAQLAKASPEAVGKIMSERDRLAAPDQMGHLFKVLGVRHPDMPPLAGFEAGYVAPEGQP
;
A
#
# COMPACT_ATOMS: atom_id res chain seq x y z
N THR A 1 -11.88 -2.31 -3.86
CA THR A 1 -13.02 -3.11 -3.34
C THR A 1 -12.57 -4.01 -2.22
N GLN A 2 -13.47 -4.32 -1.31
CA GLN A 2 -13.30 -5.29 -0.23
C GLN A 2 -14.17 -6.51 -0.50
N HIS A 3 -13.65 -7.69 -0.23
CA HIS A 3 -14.36 -8.95 -0.42
C HIS A 3 -14.28 -9.79 0.85
N ALA A 4 -15.41 -10.13 1.43
CA ALA A 4 -15.50 -11.02 2.58
C ALA A 4 -15.48 -12.48 2.13
N ARG A 5 -14.67 -13.32 2.78
CA ARG A 5 -14.61 -14.76 2.55
C ARG A 5 -15.91 -15.41 3.00
N THR A 6 -16.45 -16.30 2.17
CA THR A 6 -17.55 -17.20 2.56
C THR A 6 -17.02 -18.64 2.67
N LYS A 7 -17.87 -19.61 2.89
CA LYS A 7 -17.47 -21.03 2.90
C LYS A 7 -17.07 -21.53 1.52
N THR A 8 -17.63 -20.96 0.44
CA THR A 8 -17.51 -21.45 -0.93
C THR A 8 -16.94 -20.43 -1.90
N GLY A 9 -16.93 -19.14 -1.55
CA GLY A 9 -16.47 -18.08 -2.44
C GLY A 9 -16.23 -16.77 -1.70
N TRP A 10 -16.66 -15.66 -2.29
CA TRP A 10 -16.43 -14.31 -1.84
C TRP A 10 -17.67 -13.44 -2.05
N GLN A 11 -17.89 -12.49 -1.17
CA GLN A 11 -18.92 -11.47 -1.30
C GLN A 11 -18.29 -10.08 -1.27
N GLU A 12 -18.51 -9.28 -2.30
CA GLU A 12 -18.08 -7.88 -2.31
C GLU A 12 -18.81 -7.11 -1.21
N ILE A 13 -18.07 -6.30 -0.45
CA ILE A 13 -18.63 -5.35 0.51
C ILE A 13 -18.91 -4.06 -0.25
N THR A 14 -20.18 -3.69 -0.29
CA THR A 14 -20.69 -2.50 -0.97
C THR A 14 -21.24 -1.49 0.02
N VAL A 15 -21.40 -0.25 -0.39
CA VAL A 15 -22.08 0.79 0.39
C VAL A 15 -23.48 0.98 -0.15
N THR A 16 -24.46 1.02 0.73
CA THR A 16 -25.88 1.22 0.42
C THR A 16 -26.53 2.22 1.38
N LEU A 17 -27.75 2.63 1.11
CA LEU A 17 -28.57 3.40 2.03
C LEU A 17 -29.36 2.45 2.94
N GLU A 18 -29.34 2.66 4.27
CA GLU A 18 -30.10 1.86 5.22
C GLU A 18 -31.61 1.88 4.93
N ASN A 19 -32.13 3.04 4.57
CA ASN A 19 -33.53 3.21 4.22
C ASN A 19 -33.69 4.13 3.00
N ARG A 20 -33.80 3.54 1.81
CA ARG A 20 -33.92 4.28 0.53
C ARG A 20 -35.13 5.20 0.44
N ALA A 21 -36.12 5.05 1.32
CA ALA A 21 -37.36 5.85 1.33
C ALA A 21 -37.25 7.06 2.28
N SER A 22 -36.18 7.23 3.03
CA SER A 22 -35.98 8.34 3.96
C SER A 22 -35.03 9.39 3.40
N GLU A 23 -35.39 10.67 3.54
CA GLU A 23 -34.51 11.80 3.16
C GLU A 23 -33.23 11.88 4.05
N ASN A 24 -33.27 11.27 5.23
CA ASN A 24 -32.16 11.20 6.19
C ASN A 24 -31.58 9.78 6.30
N SER A 25 -31.47 9.08 5.19
CA SER A 25 -30.94 7.71 5.17
C SER A 25 -29.42 7.71 5.41
N ALA A 26 -28.97 6.93 6.39
CA ALA A 26 -27.55 6.71 6.64
C ALA A 26 -26.95 5.75 5.59
N LEU A 27 -25.64 5.86 5.36
CA LEU A 27 -24.88 4.87 4.61
C LEU A 27 -24.61 3.64 5.50
N ALA A 28 -24.67 2.47 4.89
CA ALA A 28 -24.35 1.21 5.56
C ALA A 28 -23.59 0.27 4.62
N TYR A 29 -22.82 -0.64 5.20
CA TYR A 29 -22.21 -1.72 4.44
C TYR A 29 -23.24 -2.82 4.15
N ALA A 30 -23.16 -3.37 2.95
CA ALA A 30 -23.95 -4.51 2.52
C ALA A 30 -23.06 -5.53 1.81
N ARG A 31 -23.47 -6.80 1.86
CA ARG A 31 -22.79 -7.86 1.10
C ARG A 31 -23.49 -8.08 -0.23
N GLY A 32 -22.71 -8.08 -1.29
CA GLY A 32 -23.14 -8.42 -2.64
C GLY A 32 -23.41 -9.91 -2.83
N PRO A 33 -23.77 -10.31 -4.06
CA PRO A 33 -23.92 -11.73 -4.38
C PRO A 33 -22.59 -12.46 -4.24
N GLU A 34 -22.66 -13.75 -3.93
CA GLU A 34 -21.49 -14.62 -3.84
C GLU A 34 -20.88 -14.83 -5.22
N GLN A 35 -19.56 -14.77 -5.28
CA GLN A 35 -18.75 -15.00 -6.46
C GLN A 35 -17.67 -16.04 -6.14
N GLU A 36 -17.36 -16.92 -7.11
CA GLU A 36 -16.33 -17.94 -6.92
C GLU A 36 -14.94 -17.27 -6.79
N ASN A 37 -14.60 -16.40 -7.72
CA ASN A 37 -13.33 -15.64 -7.72
C ASN A 37 -13.53 -14.26 -8.35
N PRO A 38 -13.62 -13.18 -7.56
CA PRO A 38 -13.75 -11.81 -8.05
C PRO A 38 -12.40 -11.13 -8.36
N PHE A 39 -11.28 -11.81 -8.16
CA PHE A 39 -9.94 -11.23 -8.25
C PHE A 39 -9.33 -11.38 -9.64
N SER A 40 -8.38 -10.52 -9.99
CA SER A 40 -7.50 -10.72 -11.13
C SER A 40 -6.67 -12.00 -10.98
N ALA A 41 -6.12 -12.52 -12.07
CA ALA A 41 -5.26 -13.70 -12.03
C ALA A 41 -4.04 -13.49 -11.10
N VAL A 42 -3.44 -12.29 -11.14
CA VAL A 42 -2.29 -11.94 -10.29
C VAL A 42 -2.71 -11.88 -8.82
N GLN A 43 -3.80 -11.20 -8.51
CA GLN A 43 -4.30 -11.11 -7.14
C GLN A 43 -4.67 -12.51 -6.62
N ALA A 44 -5.36 -13.32 -7.43
CA ALA A 44 -5.78 -14.67 -7.07
C ALA A 44 -4.59 -15.60 -6.74
N ALA A 45 -3.49 -15.47 -7.48
CA ALA A 45 -2.26 -16.25 -7.24
C ALA A 45 -1.52 -15.84 -5.95
N LEU A 46 -1.81 -14.66 -5.43
CA LEU A 46 -1.17 -14.09 -4.24
C LEU A 46 -2.13 -13.97 -3.04
N LEU A 47 -3.33 -14.57 -3.14
CA LEU A 47 -4.28 -14.56 -2.04
C LEU A 47 -3.70 -15.29 -0.83
N PRO A 48 -3.77 -14.70 0.37
CA PRO A 48 -3.49 -15.41 1.59
C PRO A 48 -4.61 -16.42 1.90
N ASP A 49 -4.33 -17.38 2.76
CA ASP A 49 -5.39 -18.14 3.39
C ASP A 49 -6.30 -17.19 4.18
N ALA A 50 -7.60 -17.26 3.93
CA ALA A 50 -8.59 -16.44 4.61
C ALA A 50 -9.68 -17.30 5.23
N ALA A 51 -9.92 -17.11 6.52
CA ALA A 51 -11.03 -17.73 7.23
C ALA A 51 -12.38 -17.10 6.80
N PRO A 52 -13.51 -17.77 7.00
CA PRO A 52 -14.82 -17.16 6.77
C PRO A 52 -14.94 -15.83 7.51
N ASP A 53 -15.54 -14.84 6.86
CA ASP A 53 -15.72 -13.45 7.27
C ASP A 53 -14.45 -12.58 7.27
N GLU A 54 -13.26 -13.12 7.01
CA GLU A 54 -12.08 -12.29 6.76
C GLU A 54 -12.19 -11.54 5.44
N ILE A 55 -11.63 -10.35 5.42
CA ILE A 55 -11.69 -9.41 4.29
C ILE A 55 -10.39 -9.48 3.50
N ILE A 56 -10.51 -9.53 2.18
CA ILE A 56 -9.42 -9.28 1.23
C ILE A 56 -9.71 -8.00 0.47
N GLU A 57 -8.72 -7.14 0.38
CA GLU A 57 -8.78 -5.90 -0.40
C GLU A 57 -8.15 -6.10 -1.76
N ALA A 58 -8.85 -5.64 -2.81
CA ALA A 58 -8.39 -5.67 -4.19
C ALA A 58 -8.65 -4.33 -4.88
N SER A 59 -7.86 -3.98 -5.88
CA SER A 59 -8.07 -2.76 -6.65
C SER A 59 -7.66 -2.96 -8.11
N LEU A 60 -8.61 -3.35 -8.94
CA LEU A 60 -8.40 -3.48 -10.38
C LEU A 60 -7.94 -2.17 -11.03
N VAL A 61 -8.41 -1.03 -10.52
CA VAL A 61 -7.96 0.30 -11.01
C VAL A 61 -6.48 0.50 -10.74
N ARG A 62 -5.99 0.16 -9.55
CA ARG A 62 -4.56 0.26 -9.19
C ARG A 62 -3.71 -0.70 -10.04
N GLU A 63 -4.22 -1.90 -10.28
CA GLU A 63 -3.57 -2.88 -11.16
C GLU A 63 -3.45 -2.37 -12.60
N HIS A 64 -4.51 -1.78 -13.17
CA HIS A 64 -4.45 -1.18 -14.50
C HIS A 64 -3.46 -0.02 -14.59
N VAL A 65 -3.45 0.88 -13.60
CA VAL A 65 -2.45 1.97 -13.54
C VAL A 65 -1.03 1.41 -13.51
N MET A 66 -0.80 0.34 -12.73
CA MET A 66 0.51 -0.32 -12.69
C MET A 66 0.86 -0.96 -14.03
N GLN A 67 -0.07 -1.62 -14.70
CA GLN A 67 0.13 -2.20 -16.03
C GLN A 67 0.46 -1.14 -17.07
N ASP A 68 -0.22 0.02 -17.07
CA ASP A 68 0.05 1.13 -17.96
C ASP A 68 1.46 1.70 -17.73
N LEU A 69 1.86 1.88 -16.46
CA LEU A 69 3.21 2.29 -16.07
C LEU A 69 4.25 1.28 -16.56
N CYS A 70 4.04 -0.01 -16.32
CA CYS A 70 4.93 -1.07 -16.80
C CYS A 70 5.04 -1.07 -18.33
N GLY A 71 3.92 -0.96 -19.04
CA GLY A 71 3.91 -0.85 -20.50
C GLY A 71 4.66 0.36 -21.01
N HIS A 72 4.62 1.50 -20.29
CA HIS A 72 5.44 2.67 -20.62
C HIS A 72 6.93 2.38 -20.44
N LEU A 73 7.33 1.84 -19.29
CA LEU A 73 8.73 1.52 -18.98
C LEU A 73 9.32 0.47 -19.94
N CYS A 74 8.54 -0.51 -20.37
CA CYS A 74 8.98 -1.50 -21.37
C CYS A 74 9.29 -0.87 -22.72
N ARG A 75 8.53 0.17 -23.11
CA ARG A 75 8.73 0.84 -24.41
C ARG A 75 9.79 1.94 -24.38
N ALA A 76 9.84 2.71 -23.31
CA ALA A 76 10.67 3.91 -23.20
C ALA A 76 11.96 3.68 -22.41
N GLY A 77 12.07 2.56 -21.71
CA GLY A 77 13.12 2.37 -20.70
C GLY A 77 12.85 3.18 -19.44
N GLY A 78 13.81 3.19 -18.52
CA GLY A 78 13.73 3.96 -17.29
C GLY A 78 13.38 3.12 -16.07
N ALA A 79 12.96 3.80 -15.00
CA ALA A 79 12.59 3.19 -13.73
C ALA A 79 11.45 3.96 -13.06
N ALA A 80 10.77 3.29 -12.14
CA ALA A 80 9.76 3.88 -11.28
C ALA A 80 10.04 3.53 -9.82
N LEU A 81 9.68 4.46 -8.93
CA LEU A 81 9.71 4.29 -7.50
C LEU A 81 8.29 4.51 -6.97
N ILE A 82 7.74 3.52 -6.28
CA ILE A 82 6.41 3.54 -5.72
C ILE A 82 6.55 3.48 -4.21
N ILE A 83 6.03 4.50 -3.52
CA ILE A 83 6.12 4.63 -2.07
C ILE A 83 4.71 4.94 -1.55
N ASP A 84 4.21 4.10 -0.66
CA ASP A 84 2.92 4.30 0.00
C ASP A 84 2.85 3.43 1.26
N TYR A 85 1.82 3.65 2.10
CA TYR A 85 1.52 2.71 3.18
C TYR A 85 0.84 1.45 2.63
N GLY A 86 1.24 0.29 3.17
CA GLY A 86 0.76 -0.99 2.66
C GLY A 86 1.53 -2.19 3.19
N TYR A 87 1.30 -3.31 2.54
CA TYR A 87 1.91 -4.57 2.90
C TYR A 87 2.71 -5.19 1.74
N ALA A 88 3.80 -5.88 2.10
CA ALA A 88 4.73 -6.49 1.14
C ALA A 88 4.28 -7.89 0.68
N ARG A 89 3.35 -8.51 1.38
CA ARG A 89 2.76 -9.82 1.07
C ARG A 89 1.25 -9.70 1.13
N GLY A 90 0.52 -10.59 0.45
CA GLY A 90 -0.93 -10.66 0.57
C GLY A 90 -1.32 -10.87 2.04
N ALA A 91 -2.26 -10.08 2.52
CA ALA A 91 -2.80 -10.16 3.87
C ALA A 91 -4.32 -10.10 3.84
N ALA A 92 -4.96 -10.85 4.72
CA ALA A 92 -6.37 -10.65 5.04
C ALA A 92 -6.47 -9.54 6.10
N GLY A 93 -7.47 -8.69 5.98
CA GLY A 93 -7.73 -7.59 6.91
C GLY A 93 -8.51 -6.46 6.26
N ASP A 94 -9.02 -5.58 7.11
CA ASP A 94 -9.71 -4.36 6.72
C ASP A 94 -8.79 -3.17 7.01
N SER A 95 -8.22 -2.59 5.95
CA SER A 95 -7.38 -1.39 6.05
C SER A 95 -8.11 -0.13 5.62
N PHE A 96 -9.39 -0.25 5.21
CA PHE A 96 -10.18 0.90 4.78
C PHE A 96 -10.50 1.80 5.95
N GLN A 97 -10.11 3.05 5.86
CA GLN A 97 -10.24 4.01 6.94
C GLN A 97 -10.52 5.41 6.40
N ALA A 98 -11.08 6.25 7.25
CA ALA A 98 -11.30 7.66 6.95
C ALA A 98 -10.60 8.54 7.98
N MET A 99 -10.04 9.66 7.51
CA MET A 99 -9.38 10.65 8.35
C MET A 99 -9.94 12.04 8.09
N LYS A 100 -10.33 12.74 9.16
CA LYS A 100 -10.80 14.13 9.11
C LYS A 100 -10.10 14.91 10.20
N HIS A 101 -9.46 16.03 9.85
CA HIS A 101 -8.68 16.88 10.80
C HIS A 101 -7.61 16.11 11.59
N HIS A 102 -6.96 15.13 10.97
CA HIS A 102 -5.95 14.24 11.56
C HIS A 102 -6.49 13.26 12.63
N GLU A 103 -7.79 13.06 12.67
CA GLU A 103 -8.45 12.07 13.53
C GLU A 103 -9.15 11.01 12.70
N PHE A 104 -9.11 9.76 13.16
CA PHE A 104 -9.86 8.68 12.51
C PHE A 104 -11.35 8.86 12.77
N VAL A 105 -12.12 8.74 11.72
CA VAL A 105 -13.59 8.79 11.75
C VAL A 105 -14.18 7.57 11.03
N ASP A 106 -15.46 7.29 11.26
CA ASP A 106 -16.16 6.27 10.50
C ASP A 106 -16.21 6.66 9.02
N PRO A 107 -15.76 5.79 8.09
CA PRO A 107 -15.77 6.05 6.65
C PRO A 107 -17.14 6.42 6.08
N LEU A 108 -18.22 6.01 6.71
CA LEU A 108 -19.59 6.30 6.26
C LEU A 108 -20.22 7.53 6.93
N ALA A 109 -19.62 8.08 8.00
CA ALA A 109 -20.23 9.17 8.78
C ALA A 109 -20.26 10.52 8.05
N CYS A 110 -19.22 10.85 7.28
CA CYS A 110 -19.05 12.17 6.66
C CYS A 110 -18.68 12.06 5.17
N PRO A 111 -19.56 11.59 4.29
CA PRO A 111 -19.26 11.44 2.87
C PRO A 111 -18.82 12.75 2.22
N GLY A 112 -17.64 12.73 1.56
CA GLY A 112 -17.07 13.90 0.90
C GLY A 112 -16.31 14.88 1.81
N GLU A 113 -16.24 14.63 3.13
CA GLU A 113 -15.58 15.52 4.09
C GLU A 113 -14.38 14.88 4.82
N ALA A 114 -14.07 13.63 4.51
CA ALA A 114 -12.95 12.89 5.08
C ALA A 114 -12.09 12.27 3.96
N ASP A 115 -10.80 12.16 4.21
CA ASP A 115 -9.87 11.45 3.34
C ASP A 115 -10.07 9.95 3.54
N LEU A 116 -10.42 9.23 2.46
CA LEU A 116 -10.59 7.78 2.47
C LEU A 116 -9.31 7.12 2.01
N THR A 117 -8.83 6.16 2.77
CA THR A 117 -7.56 5.49 2.51
C THR A 117 -7.67 3.98 2.72
N ALA A 118 -6.84 3.23 1.99
CA ALA A 118 -6.67 1.80 2.19
C ALA A 118 -5.22 1.42 1.82
N HIS A 119 -4.70 0.36 2.42
CA HIS A 119 -3.34 -0.08 2.19
C HIS A 119 -3.10 -0.56 0.76
N VAL A 120 -1.88 -0.36 0.28
CA VAL A 120 -1.44 -0.84 -1.03
C VAL A 120 -0.91 -2.26 -0.90
N ASN A 121 -1.41 -3.16 -1.75
CA ASN A 121 -0.84 -4.50 -1.92
C ASN A 121 0.37 -4.42 -2.85
N PHE A 122 1.57 -4.24 -2.29
CA PHE A 122 2.80 -4.15 -3.06
C PHE A 122 3.20 -5.47 -3.72
N ALA A 123 2.78 -6.62 -3.17
CA ALA A 123 3.05 -7.92 -3.79
C ALA A 123 2.43 -8.01 -5.20
N VAL A 124 1.18 -7.55 -5.34
CA VAL A 124 0.49 -7.52 -6.65
C VAL A 124 1.20 -6.58 -7.62
N LEU A 125 1.58 -5.38 -7.17
CA LEU A 125 2.30 -4.42 -8.03
C LEU A 125 3.65 -4.97 -8.49
N SER A 126 4.39 -5.60 -7.58
CA SER A 126 5.68 -6.23 -7.90
C SER A 126 5.52 -7.37 -8.91
N GLN A 127 4.51 -8.23 -8.73
CA GLN A 127 4.24 -9.35 -9.63
C GLN A 127 3.86 -8.86 -11.04
N LEU A 128 2.99 -7.85 -11.14
CA LEU A 128 2.62 -7.23 -12.42
C LEU A 128 3.84 -6.69 -13.18
N ALA A 129 4.79 -6.07 -12.47
CA ALA A 129 6.02 -5.59 -13.09
C ALA A 129 6.86 -6.76 -13.64
N VAL A 130 7.01 -7.83 -12.87
CA VAL A 130 7.77 -9.02 -13.29
C VAL A 130 7.12 -9.71 -14.49
N GLU A 131 5.80 -9.85 -14.52
CA GLU A 131 5.05 -10.46 -15.63
C GLU A 131 5.18 -9.67 -16.94
N THR A 132 5.43 -8.36 -16.86
CA THR A 132 5.69 -7.53 -18.05
C THR A 132 7.15 -7.54 -18.50
N GLY A 133 8.04 -8.30 -17.82
CA GLY A 133 9.46 -8.41 -18.16
C GLY A 133 10.34 -7.32 -17.53
N LEU A 134 9.79 -6.48 -16.67
CA LEU A 134 10.58 -5.52 -15.88
C LEU A 134 11.25 -6.21 -14.68
N GLN A 135 12.25 -5.58 -14.12
CA GLN A 135 12.90 -6.03 -12.89
C GLN A 135 12.34 -5.25 -11.71
N ALA A 136 11.76 -5.96 -10.77
CA ALA A 136 11.31 -5.41 -9.50
C ALA A 136 12.37 -5.67 -8.42
N HIS A 137 12.74 -4.63 -7.67
CA HIS A 137 13.52 -4.78 -6.47
C HIS A 137 12.69 -5.42 -5.34
N PRO A 138 13.31 -6.10 -4.37
CA PRO A 138 12.60 -6.54 -3.17
C PRO A 138 11.87 -5.36 -2.52
N ILE A 139 10.61 -5.59 -2.14
CA ILE A 139 9.83 -4.58 -1.41
C ILE A 139 10.53 -4.34 -0.07
N THR A 140 10.85 -3.08 0.22
CA THR A 140 11.52 -2.69 1.46
C THR A 140 10.69 -1.69 2.27
N GLN A 141 11.02 -1.50 3.52
CA GLN A 141 10.42 -0.47 4.38
C GLN A 141 11.02 0.90 4.04
N GLN A 142 10.22 1.96 4.12
CA GLN A 142 10.69 3.32 3.84
C GLN A 142 11.89 3.70 4.70
N GLY A 143 11.88 3.34 5.99
CA GLY A 143 12.98 3.65 6.89
C GLY A 143 14.30 3.01 6.46
N GLU A 144 14.28 1.76 6.01
CA GLU A 144 15.45 1.05 5.50
C GLU A 144 15.93 1.65 4.19
N PHE A 145 15.02 1.89 3.25
CA PHE A 145 15.30 2.53 1.98
C PHE A 145 15.97 3.89 2.14
N LEU A 146 15.41 4.75 2.98
CA LEU A 146 15.96 6.10 3.21
C LEU A 146 17.32 6.05 3.92
N ARG A 147 17.53 5.11 4.85
CA ARG A 147 18.86 4.90 5.46
C ARG A 147 19.87 4.39 4.45
N GLY A 148 19.48 3.47 3.57
CA GLY A 148 20.31 3.03 2.43
C GLY A 148 20.72 4.17 1.51
N LEU A 149 19.87 5.19 1.35
CA LEU A 149 20.18 6.42 0.61
C LEU A 149 21.00 7.46 1.41
N GLY A 150 21.32 7.19 2.68
CA GLY A 150 22.15 8.08 3.49
C GLY A 150 21.38 9.10 4.33
N LEU A 151 20.13 8.83 4.70
CA LEU A 151 19.31 9.73 5.52
C LEU A 151 20.01 10.13 6.83
N ASP A 152 20.61 9.18 7.55
CA ASP A 152 21.27 9.46 8.83
C ASP A 152 22.52 10.35 8.64
N GLN A 153 23.29 10.11 7.58
CA GLN A 153 24.45 10.94 7.22
C GLN A 153 24.01 12.37 6.86
N ARG A 154 22.91 12.48 6.11
CA ARG A 154 22.34 13.78 5.75
C ARG A 154 21.84 14.54 6.98
N ALA A 155 21.12 13.87 7.88
CA ALA A 155 20.65 14.46 9.14
C ALA A 155 21.82 14.97 10.00
N ALA A 156 22.90 14.16 10.14
CA ALA A 156 24.11 14.55 10.88
C ALA A 156 24.81 15.77 10.27
N GLN A 157 24.90 15.84 8.92
CA GLN A 157 25.47 17.00 8.24
C GLN A 157 24.65 18.29 8.48
N LEU A 158 23.33 18.18 8.39
CA LEU A 158 22.42 19.32 8.65
C LEU A 158 22.50 19.77 10.11
N ALA A 159 22.52 18.83 11.05
CA ALA A 159 22.66 19.13 12.49
C ALA A 159 23.98 19.83 12.80
N LYS A 160 25.07 19.45 12.13
CA LYS A 160 26.37 20.13 12.27
C LYS A 160 26.36 21.53 11.68
N ALA A 161 25.65 21.74 10.56
CA ALA A 161 25.58 23.04 9.89
C ALA A 161 24.63 24.03 10.60
N SER A 162 23.63 23.52 11.33
CA SER A 162 22.60 24.32 12.03
C SER A 162 22.34 23.76 13.43
N PRO A 163 23.24 24.02 14.39
CA PRO A 163 23.12 23.49 15.76
C PRO A 163 21.81 23.86 16.46
N GLU A 164 21.25 25.01 16.17
CA GLU A 164 19.97 25.49 16.72
C GLU A 164 18.77 24.67 16.22
N ALA A 165 18.89 23.99 15.07
CA ALA A 165 17.82 23.21 14.44
C ALA A 165 17.94 21.70 14.72
N VAL A 166 18.89 21.23 15.52
CA VAL A 166 19.16 19.79 15.76
C VAL A 166 17.90 19.02 16.16
N GLY A 167 17.13 19.57 17.13
CA GLY A 167 15.91 18.91 17.59
C GLY A 167 14.89 18.68 16.48
N LYS A 168 14.67 19.69 15.63
CA LYS A 168 13.77 19.60 14.47
C LYS A 168 14.28 18.59 13.45
N ILE A 169 15.57 18.63 13.09
CA ILE A 169 16.18 17.72 12.12
C ILE A 169 16.04 16.26 12.55
N MET A 170 16.31 15.97 13.84
CA MET A 170 16.17 14.62 14.37
C MET A 170 14.72 14.16 14.40
N SER A 171 13.78 15.02 14.80
CA SER A 171 12.35 14.73 14.77
C SER A 171 11.84 14.44 13.36
N GLU A 172 12.27 15.21 12.36
CA GLU A 172 11.88 14.99 10.96
C GLU A 172 12.49 13.68 10.41
N ARG A 173 13.75 13.38 10.73
CA ARG A 173 14.39 12.10 10.41
C ARG A 173 13.60 10.93 11.00
N ASP A 174 13.26 11.01 12.28
CA ASP A 174 12.54 9.94 12.98
C ASP A 174 11.14 9.78 12.41
N ARG A 175 10.43 10.86 12.11
CA ARG A 175 9.13 10.80 11.45
C ARG A 175 9.19 10.02 10.12
N LEU A 176 10.24 10.21 9.32
CA LEU A 176 10.39 9.54 8.03
C LEU A 176 10.83 8.08 8.14
N ALA A 177 11.65 7.73 9.15
CA ALA A 177 12.37 6.46 9.14
C ALA A 177 12.25 5.63 10.42
N ALA A 178 11.69 6.15 11.53
CA ALA A 178 11.51 5.35 12.74
C ALA A 178 10.40 4.30 12.55
N PRO A 179 10.57 3.08 13.13
CA PRO A 179 9.60 1.98 12.93
C PRO A 179 8.19 2.29 13.45
N ASP A 180 8.07 3.08 14.49
CA ASP A 180 6.82 3.52 15.12
C ASP A 180 6.19 4.74 14.42
N GLN A 181 6.80 5.20 13.33
CA GLN A 181 6.36 6.30 12.49
C GLN A 181 6.15 5.80 11.04
N MET A 182 6.50 6.61 10.05
CA MET A 182 6.35 6.24 8.64
C MET A 182 7.30 5.14 8.20
N GLY A 183 8.41 4.91 8.94
CA GLY A 183 9.50 4.05 8.50
C GLY A 183 9.12 2.58 8.28
N HIS A 184 8.20 2.03 9.09
CA HIS A 184 7.70 0.66 8.94
C HIS A 184 6.41 0.59 8.12
N LEU A 185 5.49 1.54 8.34
CA LEU A 185 4.17 1.55 7.70
C LEU A 185 4.29 1.68 6.18
N PHE A 186 5.14 2.58 5.71
CA PHE A 186 5.36 2.81 4.29
C PHE A 186 6.28 1.75 3.70
N LYS A 187 5.91 1.28 2.50
CA LYS A 187 6.71 0.35 1.69
C LYS A 187 7.23 1.06 0.47
N VAL A 188 8.33 0.56 -0.04
CA VAL A 188 9.01 1.08 -1.24
C VAL A 188 9.20 -0.07 -2.22
N LEU A 189 8.72 0.12 -3.43
CA LEU A 189 8.93 -0.77 -4.57
C LEU A 189 9.67 -0.01 -5.66
N GLY A 190 10.85 -0.49 -6.02
CA GLY A 190 11.59 -0.03 -7.19
C GLY A 190 11.35 -0.98 -8.36
N VAL A 191 10.98 -0.41 -9.52
CA VAL A 191 10.80 -1.16 -10.77
C VAL A 191 11.66 -0.51 -11.85
N ARG A 192 12.36 -1.31 -12.65
CA ARG A 192 13.25 -0.80 -13.70
C ARG A 192 13.21 -1.63 -14.97
N HIS A 193 13.51 -0.99 -16.09
CA HIS A 193 13.81 -1.72 -17.32
C HIS A 193 15.07 -2.58 -17.12
N PRO A 194 15.17 -3.79 -17.69
CA PRO A 194 16.36 -4.66 -17.53
C PRO A 194 17.68 -4.00 -17.89
N ASP A 195 17.69 -3.10 -18.87
CA ASP A 195 18.89 -2.38 -19.32
C ASP A 195 19.34 -1.27 -18.37
N MET A 196 18.55 -0.93 -17.36
CA MET A 196 18.91 0.06 -16.35
C MET A 196 19.74 -0.60 -15.23
N PRO A 197 20.71 0.12 -14.63
CA PRO A 197 21.42 -0.38 -13.48
C PRO A 197 20.47 -0.56 -12.28
N PRO A 198 20.83 -1.40 -11.28
CA PRO A 198 20.10 -1.48 -10.03
C PRO A 198 19.87 -0.10 -9.39
N LEU A 199 18.70 0.10 -8.80
CA LEU A 199 18.36 1.35 -8.13
C LEU A 199 19.03 1.40 -6.75
N ALA A 200 19.59 2.54 -6.39
CA ALA A 200 20.17 2.78 -5.08
C ALA A 200 19.09 2.68 -3.98
N GLY A 201 19.49 2.32 -2.77
CA GLY A 201 18.62 2.21 -1.61
C GLY A 201 17.96 0.83 -1.43
N PHE A 202 18.18 -0.12 -2.35
CA PHE A 202 17.65 -1.49 -2.30
C PHE A 202 18.71 -2.56 -2.00
N GLU A 203 19.88 -2.17 -1.53
CA GLU A 203 21.03 -3.08 -1.34
C GLU A 203 20.84 -4.08 -0.19
N ALA A 204 20.04 -3.74 0.81
CA ALA A 204 19.61 -4.66 1.86
C ALA A 204 18.22 -5.22 1.50
N GLY A 205 18.17 -6.44 0.99
CA GLY A 205 16.89 -7.10 0.72
C GLY A 205 16.03 -7.16 2.00
N TYR A 206 14.86 -6.55 1.99
CA TYR A 206 13.89 -6.70 3.08
C TYR A 206 13.41 -8.15 3.15
N VAL A 207 13.73 -8.81 4.25
CA VAL A 207 13.10 -10.08 4.64
C VAL A 207 12.02 -9.71 5.66
N ALA A 208 10.74 -9.79 5.26
CA ALA A 208 9.65 -9.56 6.20
C ALA A 208 9.78 -10.51 7.40
N PRO A 209 9.75 -10.04 8.65
CA PRO A 209 9.70 -10.91 9.80
C PRO A 209 8.46 -11.81 9.71
N GLU A 210 8.65 -13.11 10.00
CA GLU A 210 7.54 -14.06 10.07
C GLU A 210 6.55 -13.60 11.15
N GLY A 211 5.29 -13.38 10.78
CA GLY A 211 4.19 -13.18 11.73
C GLY A 211 3.75 -11.74 12.01
N GLN A 212 4.12 -10.74 11.20
CA GLN A 212 3.45 -9.42 11.23
C GLN A 212 2.67 -9.19 9.93
N PRO A 213 1.36 -8.82 10.04
CA PRO A 213 0.52 -8.46 8.91
C PRO A 213 1.00 -7.17 8.22
#